data_cd3850758807d68ab719b39ed785ae50
#
_entry.id   cd3850758807d68ab719b39ed785ae50
#
_cell.length_a   1.000
_cell.length_b   1.000
_cell.length_c   1.000
_cell.angle_alpha   90.00
_cell.angle_beta   90.00
_cell.angle_gamma   90.00
#
_symmetry.space_group_name_H-M   'P 1'
#
loop_
_entity.id
_entity.type
_entity.pdbx_description
1 polymer ?
#
loop_
_entity_poly.entity_id
_entity_poly.type
_entity_poly.pdbx_seq_one_letter_code
_entity_poly.pdbx_strand_id
1 'polypeptide(L)'
;MSMTISRPDRSLLTRDQFRKAVFSRDQHRCVICGAAAVDAHHLVERKLWRDGGYYLDNGASVCEVHHLQAESTEISCDDLRQRAGITGVHLPEHFCLDEVVDKWGNPILPNGQRLRGELFDDESVQKALAPVLHLFTARVKYPRTFHLPWSAGVTADDKIVDNPDEMFGEAEVVVTEKVDGECTTLYRDYLHARSLEGSPHPSRDRVRALHGSIAHDIPEGWRLCGENLYAVHSIAYEALPSHFLMFSIWDARNECLAWDETVLWAELLGLHVVPVLYRGPWDKAAVHLLDDSSESRFGGEREGYVVRLAEGFHYRAFRRSVAKYVRKNHVTTDDHWAHRSVVANKLGASLP
;
A
#
# COMPACT_ATOMS: atom_id res chain seq x y z
N MET A 1 7.53 -11.20 -22.76
CA MET A 1 8.87 -11.60 -22.30
C MET A 1 9.03 -11.02 -20.90
N SER A 2 8.95 -11.88 -19.89
CA SER A 2 9.17 -11.50 -18.49
C SER A 2 10.66 -11.25 -18.32
N MET A 3 11.07 -10.03 -18.03
CA MET A 3 12.43 -9.74 -17.59
C MET A 3 12.56 -10.25 -16.15
N THR A 4 13.22 -11.38 -16.01
CA THR A 4 13.70 -11.84 -14.70
C THR A 4 14.80 -10.86 -14.29
N ILE A 5 14.48 -9.94 -13.38
CA ILE A 5 15.47 -9.02 -12.82
C ILE A 5 16.27 -9.83 -11.80
N SER A 6 17.34 -10.49 -12.27
CA SER A 6 18.36 -11.03 -11.39
C SER A 6 19.04 -9.84 -10.72
N ARG A 7 19.13 -9.84 -9.39
CA ARG A 7 19.98 -8.87 -8.68
C ARG A 7 21.40 -9.03 -9.20
N PRO A 8 21.99 -8.03 -9.88
CA PRO A 8 23.39 -8.13 -10.27
C PRO A 8 24.25 -8.17 -8.99
N ASP A 9 25.31 -8.97 -9.03
CA ASP A 9 26.31 -9.08 -7.96
C ASP A 9 27.02 -7.72 -7.84
N ARG A 10 26.58 -6.88 -6.89
CA ARG A 10 27.04 -5.51 -6.72
C ARG A 10 27.88 -5.43 -5.47
N SER A 11 29.17 -5.19 -5.64
CA SER A 11 30.07 -5.02 -4.52
C SER A 11 29.78 -3.73 -3.75
N LEU A 12 29.61 -3.87 -2.43
CA LEU A 12 29.55 -2.74 -1.50
C LEU A 12 30.93 -2.07 -1.46
N LEU A 13 30.97 -0.75 -1.65
CA LEU A 13 32.19 0.05 -1.65
C LEU A 13 32.38 0.73 -0.29
N THR A 14 33.62 1.13 0.00
CA THR A 14 33.84 2.10 1.07
C THR A 14 33.42 3.51 0.60
N ARG A 15 33.23 4.44 1.52
CA ARG A 15 32.87 5.84 1.19
C ARG A 15 33.82 6.47 0.17
N ASP A 16 35.14 6.26 0.35
CA ASP A 16 36.13 6.84 -0.55
C ASP A 16 36.17 6.15 -1.91
N GLN A 17 35.99 4.82 -1.94
CA GLN A 17 35.85 4.08 -3.19
C GLN A 17 34.59 4.49 -3.97
N PHE A 18 33.45 4.63 -3.26
CA PHE A 18 32.21 5.10 -3.85
C PHE A 18 32.40 6.46 -4.53
N ARG A 19 32.92 7.46 -3.81
CA ARG A 19 33.15 8.79 -4.36
C ARG A 19 34.04 8.74 -5.60
N LYS A 20 35.16 8.02 -5.54
CA LYS A 20 36.09 7.87 -6.67
C LYS A 20 35.45 7.17 -7.86
N ALA A 21 34.69 6.10 -7.62
CA ALA A 21 34.06 5.32 -8.68
C ALA A 21 32.94 6.10 -9.37
N VAL A 22 32.08 6.80 -8.60
CA VAL A 22 31.01 7.67 -9.14
C VAL A 22 31.62 8.78 -10.00
N PHE A 23 32.64 9.52 -9.49
CA PHE A 23 33.30 10.57 -10.26
C PHE A 23 34.00 10.03 -11.51
N SER A 24 34.62 8.87 -11.44
CA SER A 24 35.29 8.24 -12.59
C SER A 24 34.29 7.85 -13.67
N ARG A 25 33.17 7.22 -13.30
CA ARG A 25 32.08 6.85 -14.22
C ARG A 25 31.54 8.09 -14.94
N ASP A 26 31.29 9.17 -14.19
CA ASP A 26 30.64 10.39 -14.69
C ASP A 26 31.68 11.43 -15.18
N GLN A 27 32.94 11.01 -15.39
CA GLN A 27 34.03 11.85 -15.95
C GLN A 27 34.27 13.16 -15.15
N HIS A 28 34.05 13.14 -13.83
CA HIS A 28 34.13 14.30 -12.93
C HIS A 28 33.21 15.47 -13.31
N ARG A 29 32.11 15.16 -14.00
CA ARG A 29 31.12 16.14 -14.43
C ARG A 29 29.75 15.87 -13.84
N CYS A 30 29.03 16.96 -13.63
CA CYS A 30 27.61 16.89 -13.25
C CYS A 30 26.82 16.21 -14.36
N VAL A 31 26.10 15.12 -14.03
CA VAL A 31 25.30 14.34 -14.99
C VAL A 31 24.13 15.14 -15.58
N ILE A 32 23.75 16.26 -14.95
CA ILE A 32 22.65 17.12 -15.40
C ILE A 32 23.13 18.18 -16.38
N CYS A 33 24.18 18.95 -16.04
CA CYS A 33 24.58 20.12 -16.84
C CYS A 33 26.02 20.06 -17.39
N GLY A 34 26.80 19.02 -17.06
CA GLY A 34 28.18 18.88 -17.54
C GLY A 34 29.22 19.80 -16.85
N ALA A 35 28.82 20.62 -15.87
CA ALA A 35 29.75 21.42 -15.08
C ALA A 35 30.62 20.52 -14.20
N ALA A 36 31.70 21.08 -13.61
CA ALA A 36 32.53 20.32 -12.67
C ALA A 36 31.67 19.78 -11.52
N ALA A 37 31.81 18.49 -11.22
CA ALA A 37 31.11 17.86 -10.12
C ALA A 37 31.79 18.18 -8.78
N VAL A 38 30.98 18.41 -7.75
CA VAL A 38 31.43 18.67 -6.39
C VAL A 38 31.08 17.54 -5.42
N ASP A 39 30.01 16.79 -5.73
CA ASP A 39 29.57 15.69 -4.87
C ASP A 39 29.19 14.44 -5.65
N ALA A 40 29.41 13.30 -5.01
CA ALA A 40 28.91 11.99 -5.40
C ALA A 40 27.62 11.74 -4.60
N HIS A 41 26.51 12.26 -5.14
CA HIS A 41 25.21 12.28 -4.52
C HIS A 41 24.60 10.87 -4.47
N HIS A 42 24.06 10.46 -3.30
CA HIS A 42 23.29 9.23 -3.18
C HIS A 42 21.89 9.39 -3.79
N LEU A 43 21.53 8.50 -4.68
CA LEU A 43 20.19 8.49 -5.30
C LEU A 43 19.11 8.14 -4.26
N VAL A 44 19.38 7.15 -3.42
CA VAL A 44 18.57 6.80 -2.26
C VAL A 44 19.43 6.98 -1.03
N GLU A 45 18.89 7.69 -0.04
CA GLU A 45 19.62 8.10 1.16
C GLU A 45 20.21 6.90 1.90
N ARG A 46 21.48 6.99 2.27
CA ARG A 46 22.25 5.93 2.92
C ARG A 46 21.65 5.45 4.25
N LYS A 47 20.94 6.31 4.99
CA LYS A 47 20.26 5.96 6.25
C LYS A 47 19.19 4.89 6.06
N LEU A 48 18.69 4.71 4.85
CA LEU A 48 17.70 3.68 4.49
C LEU A 48 18.31 2.31 4.25
N TRP A 49 19.64 2.22 4.21
CA TRP A 49 20.38 0.99 3.95
C TRP A 49 21.02 0.45 5.22
N ARG A 50 20.87 -0.85 5.49
CA ARG A 50 21.52 -1.51 6.64
C ARG A 50 23.04 -1.50 6.54
N ASP A 51 23.57 -1.49 5.32
CA ASP A 51 24.99 -1.53 4.98
C ASP A 51 25.57 -0.17 4.56
N GLY A 52 24.77 0.89 4.61
CA GLY A 52 25.16 2.26 4.27
C GLY A 52 25.01 2.64 2.80
N GLY A 53 24.61 1.71 1.91
CA GLY A 53 24.19 1.99 0.54
C GLY A 53 25.25 2.51 -0.42
N TYR A 54 26.54 2.25 -0.16
CA TYR A 54 27.65 2.69 -1.01
C TYR A 54 27.83 1.78 -2.24
N TYR A 55 26.79 1.71 -3.05
CA TYR A 55 26.81 1.00 -4.32
C TYR A 55 27.00 1.99 -5.48
N LEU A 56 27.82 1.64 -6.48
CA LEU A 56 28.09 2.52 -7.61
C LEU A 56 26.79 3.02 -8.28
N ASP A 57 25.79 2.14 -8.40
CA ASP A 57 24.49 2.45 -9.02
C ASP A 57 23.55 3.26 -8.09
N ASN A 58 23.96 3.47 -6.82
CA ASN A 58 23.25 4.36 -5.89
C ASN A 58 23.89 5.75 -5.84
N GLY A 59 24.71 6.14 -6.83
CA GLY A 59 25.39 7.43 -6.85
C GLY A 59 25.39 8.10 -8.20
N ALA A 60 25.35 9.44 -8.20
CA ALA A 60 25.52 10.29 -9.39
C ALA A 60 26.36 11.52 -9.07
N SER A 61 27.24 11.92 -10.01
CA SER A 61 28.04 13.12 -9.86
C SER A 61 27.23 14.37 -10.13
N VAL A 62 27.20 15.33 -9.22
CA VAL A 62 26.43 16.57 -9.34
C VAL A 62 27.26 17.81 -8.97
N CYS A 63 26.95 18.96 -9.57
CA CYS A 63 27.46 20.26 -9.15
C CYS A 63 26.66 20.77 -7.95
N GLU A 64 27.09 21.85 -7.32
CA GLU A 64 26.46 22.41 -6.12
C GLU A 64 24.98 22.71 -6.32
N VAL A 65 24.60 23.34 -7.44
CA VAL A 65 23.20 23.69 -7.73
C VAL A 65 22.33 22.42 -7.85
N HIS A 66 22.78 21.45 -8.65
CA HIS A 66 22.01 20.22 -8.87
C HIS A 66 22.07 19.27 -7.68
N HIS A 67 23.09 19.39 -6.80
CA HIS A 67 23.09 18.72 -5.50
C HIS A 67 21.92 19.20 -4.64
N LEU A 68 21.72 20.50 -4.51
CA LEU A 68 20.59 21.05 -3.75
C LEU A 68 19.22 20.64 -4.33
N GLN A 69 19.08 20.67 -5.66
CA GLN A 69 17.85 20.24 -6.32
C GLN A 69 17.59 18.74 -6.19
N ALA A 70 18.64 17.93 -6.16
CA ALA A 70 18.54 16.50 -5.90
C ALA A 70 18.21 16.20 -4.42
N GLU A 71 18.76 16.98 -3.48
CA GLU A 71 18.40 16.90 -2.05
C GLU A 71 16.94 17.30 -1.81
N SER A 72 16.47 18.37 -2.47
CA SER A 72 15.06 18.79 -2.40
C SER A 72 14.11 17.89 -3.21
N THR A 73 14.68 16.94 -3.96
CA THR A 73 13.93 16.01 -4.82
C THR A 73 13.16 16.70 -5.97
N GLU A 74 13.54 17.92 -6.33
CA GLU A 74 13.08 18.58 -7.56
C GLU A 74 13.62 17.86 -8.80
N ILE A 75 14.82 17.26 -8.69
CA ILE A 75 15.34 16.30 -9.65
C ILE A 75 15.06 14.89 -9.11
N SER A 76 14.39 14.07 -9.90
CA SER A 76 14.03 12.72 -9.49
C SER A 76 15.24 11.77 -9.47
N CYS A 77 15.14 10.68 -8.68
CA CYS A 77 16.13 9.62 -8.70
C CYS A 77 16.25 8.99 -10.11
N ASP A 78 15.13 8.90 -10.83
CA ASP A 78 15.11 8.31 -12.18
C ASP A 78 15.78 9.20 -13.21
N ASP A 79 15.60 10.53 -13.13
CA ASP A 79 16.34 11.47 -13.99
C ASP A 79 17.85 11.35 -13.78
N LEU A 80 18.28 11.26 -12.52
CA LEU A 80 19.70 11.08 -12.19
C LEU A 80 20.23 9.74 -12.71
N ARG A 81 19.47 8.62 -12.54
CA ARG A 81 19.84 7.31 -13.09
C ARG A 81 20.00 7.34 -14.59
N GLN A 82 19.00 7.86 -15.28
CA GLN A 82 19.01 7.94 -16.75
C GLN A 82 20.21 8.73 -17.26
N ARG A 83 20.50 9.88 -16.68
CA ARG A 83 21.63 10.73 -17.09
C ARG A 83 22.99 10.17 -16.73
N ALA A 84 23.08 9.41 -15.65
CA ALA A 84 24.29 8.70 -15.24
C ALA A 84 24.50 7.37 -16.01
N GLY A 85 23.56 6.99 -16.91
CA GLY A 85 23.62 5.72 -17.64
C GLY A 85 23.41 4.49 -16.76
N ILE A 86 22.75 4.64 -15.61
CA ILE A 86 22.43 3.56 -14.68
C ILE A 86 21.19 2.83 -15.18
N THR A 87 21.33 1.59 -15.59
CA THR A 87 20.24 0.77 -16.15
C THR A 87 19.54 -0.09 -15.11
N GLY A 88 20.17 -0.35 -13.97
CA GLY A 88 19.61 -1.17 -12.90
C GLY A 88 19.18 -0.34 -11.70
N VAL A 89 17.98 -0.61 -11.16
CA VAL A 89 17.52 -0.01 -9.91
C VAL A 89 18.00 -0.86 -8.75
N HIS A 90 18.78 -0.26 -7.84
CA HIS A 90 19.17 -0.86 -6.59
C HIS A 90 18.49 -0.10 -5.47
N LEU A 91 17.65 -0.80 -4.69
CA LEU A 91 16.92 -0.25 -3.56
C LEU A 91 17.27 -1.01 -2.28
N PRO A 92 17.07 -0.41 -1.09
CA PRO A 92 17.17 -1.12 0.18
C PRO A 92 16.31 -2.40 0.18
N GLU A 93 16.73 -3.43 0.92
CA GLU A 93 16.08 -4.76 0.89
C GLU A 93 14.59 -4.73 1.24
N HIS A 94 14.19 -3.80 2.11
CA HIS A 94 12.81 -3.65 2.55
C HIS A 94 11.93 -2.82 1.58
N PHE A 95 12.52 -2.32 0.46
CA PHE A 95 11.76 -1.62 -0.58
C PHE A 95 11.33 -2.59 -1.69
N CYS A 96 10.16 -2.36 -2.26
CA CYS A 96 9.71 -3.08 -3.44
C CYS A 96 10.43 -2.57 -4.69
N LEU A 97 10.91 -3.48 -5.54
CA LEU A 97 11.68 -3.12 -6.75
C LEU A 97 10.86 -2.33 -7.79
N ASP A 98 9.55 -2.48 -7.79
CA ASP A 98 8.61 -1.80 -8.69
C ASP A 98 8.07 -0.48 -8.10
N GLU A 99 8.55 -0.08 -6.92
CA GLU A 99 8.12 1.14 -6.26
C GLU A 99 9.00 2.32 -6.68
N VAL A 100 8.35 3.41 -7.07
CA VAL A 100 9.04 4.68 -7.33
C VAL A 100 9.14 5.45 -6.02
N VAL A 101 10.36 5.77 -5.62
CA VAL A 101 10.63 6.52 -4.39
C VAL A 101 11.52 7.73 -4.68
N ASP A 102 11.36 8.77 -3.87
CA ASP A 102 12.33 9.86 -3.88
C ASP A 102 13.61 9.49 -3.09
N LYS A 103 14.59 10.38 -3.09
CA LYS A 103 15.86 10.20 -2.37
C LYS A 103 15.68 9.79 -0.91
N TRP A 104 14.67 10.32 -0.24
CA TRP A 104 14.44 10.11 1.19
C TRP A 104 13.56 8.89 1.50
N GLY A 105 13.25 8.10 0.46
CA GLY A 105 12.43 6.90 0.59
C GLY A 105 10.93 7.18 0.67
N ASN A 106 10.49 8.37 0.27
CA ASN A 106 9.07 8.68 0.20
C ASN A 106 8.47 8.08 -1.08
N PRO A 107 7.45 7.21 -0.99
CA PRO A 107 6.80 6.64 -2.17
C PRO A 107 6.16 7.74 -3.04
N ILE A 108 6.36 7.64 -4.35
CA ILE A 108 5.76 8.53 -5.34
C ILE A 108 4.60 7.79 -6.01
N LEU A 109 3.41 8.37 -5.92
CA LEU A 109 2.20 7.81 -6.52
C LEU A 109 2.14 8.12 -8.03
N PRO A 110 1.37 7.35 -8.84
CA PRO A 110 1.24 7.59 -10.28
C PRO A 110 0.75 9.00 -10.68
N ASN A 111 0.07 9.71 -9.77
CA ASN A 111 -0.37 11.09 -9.96
C ASN A 111 0.67 12.13 -9.53
N GLY A 112 1.89 11.72 -9.16
CA GLY A 112 2.96 12.59 -8.70
C GLY A 112 2.89 13.01 -7.24
N GLN A 113 1.82 12.67 -6.53
CA GLN A 113 1.75 12.88 -5.08
C GLN A 113 2.72 11.94 -4.35
N ARG A 114 3.14 12.32 -3.15
CA ARG A 114 4.08 11.56 -2.33
C ARG A 114 3.46 11.14 -1.02
N LEU A 115 3.84 9.96 -0.57
CA LEU A 115 3.53 9.49 0.78
C LEU A 115 4.72 9.75 1.69
N ARG A 116 4.46 9.91 2.98
CA ARG A 116 5.51 10.05 3.98
C ARG A 116 6.24 8.72 4.15
N GLY A 117 7.55 8.72 3.94
CA GLY A 117 8.44 7.58 4.18
C GLY A 117 9.10 7.64 5.55
N GLU A 118 10.01 6.70 5.81
CA GLU A 118 10.67 6.52 7.13
C GLU A 118 11.46 7.74 7.61
N LEU A 119 12.08 8.48 6.68
CA LEU A 119 12.90 9.64 7.03
C LEU A 119 12.12 10.95 6.99
N PHE A 120 10.81 10.93 6.66
CA PHE A 120 10.04 12.17 6.48
C PHE A 120 10.02 13.04 7.74
N ASP A 121 9.94 12.44 8.93
CA ASP A 121 9.86 13.18 10.20
C ASP A 121 11.24 13.68 10.72
N ASP A 122 12.34 13.36 10.03
CA ASP A 122 13.67 13.94 10.32
C ASP A 122 13.66 15.43 9.94
N GLU A 123 13.97 16.30 10.90
CA GLU A 123 13.93 17.75 10.71
C GLU A 123 14.82 18.23 9.54
N SER A 124 15.97 17.57 9.33
CA SER A 124 16.88 17.88 8.23
C SER A 124 16.27 17.51 6.87
N VAL A 125 15.51 16.42 6.83
CA VAL A 125 14.81 15.96 5.63
C VAL A 125 13.64 16.90 5.31
N GLN A 126 12.85 17.30 6.30
CA GLN A 126 11.77 18.27 6.09
C GLN A 126 12.28 19.61 5.57
N LYS A 127 13.43 20.08 6.08
CA LYS A 127 14.09 21.30 5.55
C LYS A 127 14.51 21.13 4.09
N ALA A 128 15.08 19.99 3.74
CA ALA A 128 15.45 19.68 2.34
C ALA A 128 14.23 19.60 1.43
N LEU A 129 13.13 18.99 1.91
CA LEU A 129 11.89 18.79 1.15
C LEU A 129 11.00 20.06 1.08
N ALA A 130 11.36 21.16 1.75
CA ALA A 130 10.53 22.37 1.80
C ALA A 130 9.96 22.82 0.44
N PRO A 131 10.70 22.81 -0.68
CA PRO A 131 10.17 23.22 -1.99
C PRO A 131 9.04 22.30 -2.50
N VAL A 132 9.02 21.04 -2.09
CA VAL A 132 8.12 20.00 -2.62
C VAL A 132 7.11 19.48 -1.60
N LEU A 133 7.02 20.06 -0.39
CA LEU A 133 6.07 19.65 0.64
C LEU A 133 4.62 19.64 0.17
N HIS A 134 4.26 20.53 -0.76
CA HIS A 134 2.92 20.58 -1.35
C HIS A 134 2.54 19.35 -2.16
N LEU A 135 3.51 18.49 -2.53
CA LEU A 135 3.26 17.22 -3.23
C LEU A 135 2.88 16.10 -2.25
N PHE A 136 3.11 16.28 -0.96
CA PHE A 136 2.78 15.26 0.03
C PHE A 136 1.28 15.25 0.32
N THR A 137 0.70 14.04 0.31
CA THR A 137 -0.70 13.83 0.64
C THR A 137 -0.85 13.16 2.00
N ALA A 138 -1.79 13.65 2.80
CA ALA A 138 -2.23 12.98 4.01
C ALA A 138 -3.28 11.89 3.72
N ARG A 139 -3.78 11.80 2.48
CA ARG A 139 -4.88 10.90 2.09
C ARG A 139 -4.38 9.84 1.13
N VAL A 140 -4.49 8.60 1.56
CA VAL A 140 -3.87 7.45 0.91
C VAL A 140 -4.96 6.54 0.38
N LYS A 141 -4.91 6.24 -0.91
CA LYS A 141 -5.79 5.26 -1.53
C LYS A 141 -5.47 3.86 -1.01
N TYR A 142 -6.49 3.09 -0.61
CA TYR A 142 -6.26 1.67 -0.29
C TYR A 142 -5.67 0.95 -1.51
N PRO A 143 -4.55 0.19 -1.36
CA PRO A 143 -3.86 -0.40 -2.49
C PRO A 143 -4.71 -1.44 -3.23
N ARG A 144 -4.36 -1.72 -4.48
CA ARG A 144 -4.98 -2.82 -5.23
C ARG A 144 -4.46 -4.15 -4.69
N THR A 145 -5.35 -4.96 -4.15
CA THR A 145 -5.04 -6.32 -3.70
C THR A 145 -4.93 -7.25 -4.90
N PHE A 146 -3.83 -8.00 -4.99
CA PHE A 146 -3.59 -8.97 -6.07
C PHE A 146 -4.36 -10.25 -5.80
N HIS A 147 -4.74 -10.93 -6.87
CA HIS A 147 -5.40 -12.22 -6.80
C HIS A 147 -4.42 -13.35 -6.51
N LEU A 148 -4.86 -14.31 -5.70
CA LEU A 148 -4.20 -15.61 -5.60
C LEU A 148 -4.26 -16.34 -6.95
N PRO A 149 -3.28 -17.17 -7.32
CA PRO A 149 -3.21 -17.82 -8.66
C PRO A 149 -4.44 -18.68 -8.98
N TRP A 150 -5.13 -19.18 -7.99
CA TRP A 150 -6.33 -20.00 -8.13
C TRP A 150 -7.64 -19.20 -8.01
N SER A 151 -7.57 -17.90 -7.92
CA SER A 151 -8.77 -17.05 -7.87
C SER A 151 -9.55 -17.17 -9.18
N ALA A 152 -10.80 -17.64 -9.08
CA ALA A 152 -11.62 -17.94 -10.26
C ALA A 152 -12.29 -16.70 -10.88
N GLY A 153 -12.41 -15.60 -10.12
CA GLY A 153 -13.03 -14.32 -10.53
C GLY A 153 -12.05 -13.29 -11.09
N VAL A 154 -10.93 -13.74 -11.72
CA VAL A 154 -9.92 -12.84 -12.30
C VAL A 154 -10.41 -12.30 -13.65
N THR A 155 -10.21 -11.01 -13.88
CA THR A 155 -10.44 -10.30 -15.14
C THR A 155 -9.11 -9.94 -15.82
N ALA A 156 -9.15 -9.49 -17.08
CA ALA A 156 -7.95 -9.15 -17.85
C ALA A 156 -7.08 -8.05 -17.20
N ASP A 157 -7.69 -7.15 -16.42
CA ASP A 157 -7.00 -6.04 -15.75
C ASP A 157 -6.48 -6.39 -14.35
N ASP A 158 -6.82 -7.57 -13.83
CA ASP A 158 -6.40 -7.96 -12.50
C ASP A 158 -4.94 -8.42 -12.48
N LYS A 159 -4.30 -8.19 -11.33
CA LYS A 159 -2.95 -8.65 -11.05
C LYS A 159 -3.02 -9.90 -10.18
N ILE A 160 -2.14 -10.84 -10.48
CA ILE A 160 -2.04 -12.14 -9.81
C ILE A 160 -0.71 -12.18 -9.06
N VAL A 161 -0.72 -12.78 -7.89
CA VAL A 161 0.50 -13.07 -7.12
C VAL A 161 1.25 -14.20 -7.82
N ASP A 162 2.53 -14.03 -8.08
CA ASP A 162 3.34 -15.02 -8.79
C ASP A 162 3.51 -16.31 -7.97
N ASN A 163 3.91 -16.18 -6.71
CA ASN A 163 4.15 -17.30 -5.80
C ASN A 163 3.69 -16.98 -4.37
N PRO A 164 2.48 -17.42 -3.96
CA PRO A 164 1.99 -17.20 -2.61
C PRO A 164 2.83 -17.89 -1.52
N ASP A 165 3.44 -19.04 -1.83
CA ASP A 165 4.27 -19.77 -0.85
C ASP A 165 5.58 -19.02 -0.56
N GLU A 166 6.13 -18.31 -1.55
CA GLU A 166 7.24 -17.39 -1.34
C GLU A 166 6.80 -16.10 -0.64
N MET A 167 5.60 -15.61 -0.98
CA MET A 167 5.04 -14.36 -0.44
C MET A 167 4.79 -14.45 1.06
N PHE A 168 4.19 -15.54 1.54
CA PHE A 168 3.80 -15.70 2.93
C PHE A 168 4.80 -16.54 3.72
N GLY A 169 5.55 -17.46 3.07
CA GLY A 169 6.58 -18.29 3.70
C GLY A 169 6.05 -19.07 4.92
N GLU A 170 6.73 -18.95 6.05
CA GLU A 170 6.31 -19.52 7.34
C GLU A 170 5.57 -18.52 8.23
N ALA A 171 5.17 -17.36 7.68
CA ALA A 171 4.52 -16.33 8.46
C ALA A 171 3.12 -16.76 8.93
N GLU A 172 2.71 -16.24 10.07
CA GLU A 172 1.31 -16.31 10.49
C GLU A 172 0.45 -15.42 9.59
N VAL A 173 -0.63 -15.97 9.09
CA VAL A 173 -1.62 -15.27 8.25
C VAL A 173 -2.98 -15.25 8.91
N VAL A 174 -3.75 -14.24 8.57
CA VAL A 174 -5.18 -14.15 8.87
C VAL A 174 -5.93 -14.14 7.55
N VAL A 175 -6.87 -15.08 7.41
CA VAL A 175 -7.78 -15.15 6.27
C VAL A 175 -9.14 -14.68 6.71
N THR A 176 -9.62 -13.62 6.07
CA THR A 176 -10.90 -13.00 6.37
C THR A 176 -11.89 -13.17 5.24
N GLU A 177 -13.17 -13.18 5.55
CA GLU A 177 -14.19 -13.12 4.51
C GLU A 177 -14.04 -11.84 3.69
N LYS A 178 -14.00 -11.98 2.36
CA LYS A 178 -14.13 -10.85 1.46
C LYS A 178 -15.61 -10.54 1.29
N VAL A 179 -16.04 -9.47 1.93
CA VAL A 179 -17.40 -8.97 1.82
C VAL A 179 -17.54 -8.00 0.64
N ASP A 180 -18.70 -8.01 0.01
CA ASP A 180 -19.00 -7.27 -1.24
C ASP A 180 -19.69 -5.94 -0.93
N GLY A 181 -18.92 -4.87 -0.95
CA GLY A 181 -19.36 -3.51 -0.68
C GLY A 181 -18.44 -2.46 -1.29
N GLU A 182 -18.41 -1.29 -0.69
CA GLU A 182 -17.53 -0.19 -1.10
C GLU A 182 -16.37 -0.03 -0.10
N CYS A 183 -15.15 -0.35 -0.54
CA CYS A 183 -13.95 -0.07 0.26
C CYS A 183 -13.90 1.41 0.64
N THR A 184 -13.98 1.70 1.93
CA THR A 184 -14.07 3.05 2.48
C THR A 184 -12.96 3.28 3.51
N THR A 185 -12.31 4.42 3.43
CA THR A 185 -11.25 4.85 4.34
C THR A 185 -11.73 6.03 5.18
N LEU A 186 -11.59 5.92 6.51
CA LEU A 186 -11.99 6.93 7.49
C LEU A 186 -10.73 7.52 8.14
N TYR A 187 -10.60 8.83 8.08
CA TYR A 187 -9.61 9.63 8.81
C TYR A 187 -10.32 10.43 9.91
N ARG A 188 -9.57 11.08 10.77
CA ARG A 188 -10.14 11.99 11.77
C ARG A 188 -11.00 13.11 11.16
N ASP A 189 -10.58 13.67 10.04
CA ASP A 189 -11.19 14.86 9.42
C ASP A 189 -11.86 14.58 8.07
N TYR A 190 -11.79 13.35 7.57
CA TYR A 190 -12.23 13.04 6.21
C TYR A 190 -12.56 11.56 6.04
N LEU A 191 -13.38 11.27 5.05
CA LEU A 191 -13.59 9.91 4.54
C LEU A 191 -13.66 9.90 3.02
N HIS A 192 -13.22 8.82 2.42
CA HIS A 192 -13.33 8.59 0.99
C HIS A 192 -13.54 7.11 0.67
N ALA A 193 -14.15 6.83 -0.48
CA ALA A 193 -14.15 5.49 -1.07
C ALA A 193 -12.74 5.14 -1.58
N ARG A 194 -12.60 3.99 -2.26
CA ARG A 194 -11.33 3.63 -2.88
C ARG A 194 -10.79 4.71 -3.83
N SER A 195 -11.67 5.45 -4.52
CA SER A 195 -11.30 6.68 -5.24
C SER A 195 -11.20 7.83 -4.24
N LEU A 196 -10.11 8.62 -4.31
CA LEU A 196 -9.96 9.86 -3.51
C LEU A 196 -10.95 10.94 -3.96
N GLU A 197 -11.44 10.87 -5.20
CA GLU A 197 -12.44 11.76 -5.78
C GLU A 197 -13.84 11.20 -5.45
N GLY A 198 -14.33 11.49 -4.27
CA GLY A 198 -15.64 11.01 -3.83
C GLY A 198 -16.76 11.99 -4.13
N SER A 199 -17.60 11.76 -5.16
CA SER A 199 -18.89 12.45 -5.27
C SER A 199 -19.84 11.98 -4.15
N PRO A 200 -20.72 12.86 -3.65
CA PRO A 200 -21.76 12.46 -2.71
C PRO A 200 -22.65 11.36 -3.33
N HIS A 201 -22.88 10.29 -2.57
CA HIS A 201 -23.80 9.23 -2.97
C HIS A 201 -24.61 8.75 -1.74
N PRO A 202 -25.92 8.47 -1.87
CA PRO A 202 -26.77 8.07 -0.74
C PRO A 202 -26.31 6.81 -0.02
N SER A 203 -25.63 5.88 -0.72
CA SER A 203 -25.05 4.67 -0.11
C SER A 203 -23.99 4.97 0.97
N ARG A 204 -23.45 6.20 1.00
CA ARG A 204 -22.41 6.62 1.95
C ARG A 204 -22.95 7.37 3.15
N ASP A 205 -24.27 7.65 3.22
CA ASP A 205 -24.83 8.46 4.32
C ASP A 205 -24.69 7.76 5.67
N ARG A 206 -24.85 6.43 5.70
CA ARG A 206 -24.68 5.65 6.94
C ARG A 206 -23.23 5.64 7.43
N VAL A 207 -22.27 5.44 6.54
CA VAL A 207 -20.86 5.46 6.93
C VAL A 207 -20.39 6.88 7.29
N ARG A 208 -20.98 7.93 6.70
CA ARG A 208 -20.75 9.31 7.12
C ARG A 208 -21.28 9.59 8.53
N ALA A 209 -22.48 9.10 8.84
CA ALA A 209 -23.03 9.22 10.20
C ALA A 209 -22.16 8.47 11.23
N LEU A 210 -21.74 7.25 10.91
CA LEU A 210 -20.78 6.48 11.73
C LEU A 210 -19.47 7.25 11.91
N HIS A 211 -18.88 7.75 10.82
CA HIS A 211 -17.65 8.56 10.88
C HIS A 211 -17.82 9.75 11.82
N GLY A 212 -18.93 10.49 11.72
CA GLY A 212 -19.20 11.62 12.61
C GLY A 212 -19.24 11.26 14.11
N SER A 213 -19.55 10.00 14.45
CA SER A 213 -19.58 9.54 15.85
C SER A 213 -18.23 9.09 16.39
N ILE A 214 -17.29 8.65 15.53
CA ILE A 214 -15.99 8.08 15.94
C ILE A 214 -14.79 8.93 15.51
N ALA A 215 -14.97 9.92 14.66
CA ALA A 215 -13.89 10.66 14.02
C ALA A 215 -12.90 11.27 15.02
N HIS A 216 -13.40 11.75 16.16
CA HIS A 216 -12.57 12.39 17.21
C HIS A 216 -11.67 11.39 17.94
N ASP A 217 -11.99 10.10 17.91
CA ASP A 217 -11.20 9.04 18.54
C ASP A 217 -10.14 8.46 17.58
N ILE A 218 -10.20 8.79 16.30
CA ILE A 218 -9.17 8.39 15.33
C ILE A 218 -7.94 9.29 15.56
N PRO A 219 -6.74 8.73 15.83
CA PRO A 219 -5.53 9.54 16.00
C PRO A 219 -5.20 10.36 14.75
N GLU A 220 -4.55 11.49 14.92
CA GLU A 220 -4.15 12.35 13.82
C GLU A 220 -3.19 11.61 12.86
N GLY A 221 -3.44 11.72 11.56
CA GLY A 221 -2.66 11.03 10.54
C GLY A 221 -2.98 9.54 10.36
N TRP A 222 -3.79 8.96 11.26
CA TRP A 222 -4.21 7.56 11.14
C TRP A 222 -5.42 7.42 10.22
N ARG A 223 -5.64 6.20 9.74
CA ARG A 223 -6.82 5.85 8.94
C ARG A 223 -7.31 4.43 9.22
N LEU A 224 -8.61 4.28 9.24
CA LEU A 224 -9.31 3.00 9.29
C LEU A 224 -9.76 2.65 7.88
N CYS A 225 -9.57 1.41 7.46
CA CYS A 225 -10.11 0.92 6.20
C CYS A 225 -11.09 -0.22 6.47
N GLY A 226 -12.23 -0.14 5.84
CA GLY A 226 -13.30 -1.11 5.99
C GLY A 226 -14.20 -1.15 4.76
N GLU A 227 -15.14 -2.05 4.77
CA GLU A 227 -16.14 -2.18 3.72
C GLU A 227 -17.44 -1.54 4.16
N ASN A 228 -17.94 -0.56 3.40
CA ASN A 228 -19.26 0.00 3.54
C ASN A 228 -20.27 -0.92 2.85
N LEU A 229 -21.05 -1.61 3.63
CA LEU A 229 -22.01 -2.64 3.23
C LEU A 229 -23.46 -2.13 3.25
N TYR A 230 -23.71 -0.82 3.29
CA TYR A 230 -25.07 -0.32 3.32
C TYR A 230 -25.83 -0.68 2.05
N ALA A 231 -25.26 -0.40 0.88
CA ALA A 231 -25.90 -0.75 -0.38
C ALA A 231 -25.58 -2.20 -0.79
N VAL A 232 -26.60 -2.91 -1.28
CA VAL A 232 -26.41 -4.19 -1.97
C VAL A 232 -25.64 -3.92 -3.27
N HIS A 233 -24.52 -4.61 -3.45
CA HIS A 233 -23.75 -4.61 -4.69
C HIS A 233 -24.14 -5.83 -5.54
N SER A 234 -23.34 -6.88 -5.53
CA SER A 234 -23.68 -8.15 -6.19
C SER A 234 -24.28 -9.17 -5.23
N ILE A 235 -23.98 -9.03 -3.94
CA ILE A 235 -24.42 -9.94 -2.87
C ILE A 235 -25.32 -9.18 -1.90
N ALA A 236 -26.47 -9.78 -1.58
CA ALA A 236 -27.37 -9.29 -0.56
C ALA A 236 -27.13 -10.01 0.77
N TYR A 237 -26.84 -9.25 1.81
CA TYR A 237 -26.61 -9.78 3.17
C TYR A 237 -27.88 -9.65 4.01
N GLU A 238 -28.19 -10.72 4.78
CA GLU A 238 -29.44 -10.81 5.55
C GLU A 238 -29.23 -10.49 7.05
N ALA A 239 -27.99 -10.56 7.56
CA ALA A 239 -27.73 -10.50 9.01
C ALA A 239 -26.38 -9.83 9.32
N LEU A 240 -26.12 -8.64 8.78
CA LEU A 240 -24.90 -7.88 9.09
C LEU A 240 -24.93 -7.39 10.55
N PRO A 241 -23.79 -7.42 11.27
CA PRO A 241 -23.70 -6.80 12.60
C PRO A 241 -23.66 -5.26 12.50
N SER A 242 -23.15 -4.73 11.40
CA SER A 242 -23.05 -3.31 11.09
C SER A 242 -22.96 -3.11 9.57
N HIS A 243 -23.36 -1.93 9.08
CA HIS A 243 -23.14 -1.56 7.68
C HIS A 243 -21.69 -1.14 7.37
N PHE A 244 -20.79 -1.19 8.33
CA PHE A 244 -19.37 -0.97 8.13
C PHE A 244 -18.57 -2.03 8.88
N LEU A 245 -17.74 -2.78 8.16
CA LEU A 245 -16.85 -3.78 8.75
C LEU A 245 -15.39 -3.40 8.47
N MET A 246 -14.64 -3.20 9.55
CA MET A 246 -13.23 -2.82 9.49
C MET A 246 -12.36 -4.03 9.14
N PHE A 247 -11.32 -3.83 8.32
CA PHE A 247 -10.36 -4.87 7.96
C PHE A 247 -8.89 -4.43 8.10
N SER A 248 -8.60 -3.17 8.30
CA SER A 248 -7.26 -2.69 8.63
C SER A 248 -7.26 -1.29 9.24
N ILE A 249 -6.24 -1.01 10.02
CA ILE A 249 -5.93 0.33 10.53
C ILE A 249 -4.46 0.63 10.23
N TRP A 250 -4.17 1.89 9.93
CA TRP A 250 -2.87 2.36 9.50
C TRP A 250 -2.49 3.58 10.34
N ASP A 251 -1.24 3.62 10.77
CA ASP A 251 -0.71 4.76 11.50
C ASP A 251 -0.27 5.92 10.59
N ALA A 252 0.24 6.99 11.18
CA ALA A 252 0.72 8.18 10.47
C ALA A 252 1.97 7.92 9.62
N ARG A 253 2.71 6.82 9.87
CA ARG A 253 3.89 6.41 9.11
C ARG A 253 3.56 5.46 7.97
N ASN A 254 2.26 5.23 7.70
CA ASN A 254 1.80 4.25 6.71
C ASN A 254 2.13 2.79 7.08
N GLU A 255 2.26 2.48 8.38
CA GLU A 255 2.30 1.11 8.87
C GLU A 255 0.88 0.60 9.07
N CYS A 256 0.54 -0.52 8.41
CA CYS A 256 -0.64 -1.31 8.73
C CYS A 256 -0.38 -2.05 10.04
N LEU A 257 -1.21 -1.83 11.04
CA LEU A 257 -1.05 -2.50 12.32
C LEU A 257 -1.27 -4.02 12.19
N ALA A 258 -0.72 -4.78 13.14
CA ALA A 258 -0.99 -6.20 13.27
C ALA A 258 -2.49 -6.48 13.40
N TRP A 259 -2.91 -7.71 13.08
CA TRP A 259 -4.34 -8.04 13.13
C TRP A 259 -4.94 -7.89 14.53
N ASP A 260 -4.21 -8.30 15.58
CA ASP A 260 -4.70 -8.18 16.95
C ASP A 260 -4.89 -6.72 17.37
N GLU A 261 -3.99 -5.83 16.96
CA GLU A 261 -4.15 -4.39 17.17
C GLU A 261 -5.33 -3.83 16.35
N THR A 262 -5.55 -4.34 15.13
CA THR A 262 -6.70 -3.98 14.30
C THR A 262 -8.02 -4.34 15.01
N VAL A 263 -8.09 -5.53 15.61
CA VAL A 263 -9.26 -5.98 16.40
C VAL A 263 -9.44 -5.11 17.64
N LEU A 264 -8.37 -4.87 18.40
CA LEU A 264 -8.40 -4.02 19.59
C LEU A 264 -8.92 -2.60 19.26
N TRP A 265 -8.42 -1.99 18.18
CA TRP A 265 -8.90 -0.68 17.75
C TRP A 265 -10.36 -0.69 17.30
N ALA A 266 -10.81 -1.76 16.63
CA ALA A 266 -12.21 -1.91 16.31
C ALA A 266 -13.09 -1.95 17.56
N GLU A 267 -12.70 -2.72 18.57
CA GLU A 267 -13.40 -2.80 19.86
C GLU A 267 -13.44 -1.44 20.58
N LEU A 268 -12.30 -0.73 20.66
CA LEU A 268 -12.20 0.60 21.28
C LEU A 268 -13.13 1.63 20.60
N LEU A 269 -13.31 1.52 19.30
CA LEU A 269 -14.17 2.42 18.51
C LEU A 269 -15.62 1.92 18.39
N GLY A 270 -15.97 0.80 18.99
CA GLY A 270 -17.29 0.18 18.88
C GLY A 270 -17.61 -0.32 17.46
N LEU A 271 -16.58 -0.70 16.69
CA LEU A 271 -16.71 -1.21 15.34
C LEU A 271 -16.64 -2.75 15.31
N HIS A 272 -17.16 -3.33 14.25
CA HIS A 272 -17.00 -4.74 13.94
C HIS A 272 -15.91 -4.93 12.88
N VAL A 273 -15.15 -6.02 13.00
CA VAL A 273 -14.20 -6.46 11.96
C VAL A 273 -14.85 -7.46 11.01
N VAL A 274 -14.28 -7.59 9.81
CA VAL A 274 -14.64 -8.66 8.88
C VAL A 274 -14.43 -10.04 9.51
N PRO A 275 -15.25 -11.07 9.20
CA PRO A 275 -15.13 -12.40 9.80
C PRO A 275 -13.80 -13.06 9.50
N VAL A 276 -13.15 -13.62 10.52
CA VAL A 276 -11.97 -14.47 10.35
C VAL A 276 -12.42 -15.88 10.00
N LEU A 277 -11.87 -16.41 8.90
CA LEU A 277 -12.12 -17.76 8.41
C LEU A 277 -11.01 -18.74 8.79
N TYR A 278 -9.77 -18.24 8.83
CA TYR A 278 -8.59 -19.01 9.24
C TYR A 278 -7.56 -18.07 9.89
N ARG A 279 -6.83 -18.57 10.85
CA ARG A 279 -5.65 -17.92 11.42
C ARG A 279 -4.63 -18.98 11.79
N GLY A 280 -3.39 -18.80 11.38
CA GLY A 280 -2.27 -19.71 11.67
C GLY A 280 -1.13 -19.50 10.69
N PRO A 281 -0.08 -20.35 10.75
CA PRO A 281 0.97 -20.36 9.75
C PRO A 281 0.39 -20.47 8.33
N TRP A 282 1.05 -19.89 7.34
CA TRP A 282 0.61 -20.05 5.96
C TRP A 282 0.56 -21.53 5.57
N ASP A 283 -0.62 -22.00 5.23
CA ASP A 283 -0.89 -23.34 4.72
C ASP A 283 -1.81 -23.24 3.50
N LYS A 284 -1.22 -23.40 2.32
CA LYS A 284 -1.94 -23.32 1.05
C LYS A 284 -3.10 -24.30 0.98
N ALA A 285 -2.92 -25.52 1.51
CA ALA A 285 -3.97 -26.54 1.48
C ALA A 285 -5.15 -26.17 2.39
N ALA A 286 -4.86 -25.69 3.61
CA ALA A 286 -5.89 -25.23 4.53
C ALA A 286 -6.65 -24.02 3.96
N VAL A 287 -5.96 -23.08 3.29
CA VAL A 287 -6.60 -21.92 2.66
C VAL A 287 -7.46 -22.34 1.46
N HIS A 288 -7.02 -23.31 0.65
CA HIS A 288 -7.81 -23.86 -0.44
C HIS A 288 -9.12 -24.54 0.02
N LEU A 289 -9.13 -25.16 1.19
CA LEU A 289 -10.37 -25.77 1.72
C LEU A 289 -11.48 -24.72 1.96
N LEU A 290 -11.11 -23.43 2.06
CA LEU A 290 -12.09 -22.34 2.17
C LEU A 290 -12.84 -22.09 0.86
N ASP A 291 -12.34 -22.56 -0.28
CA ASP A 291 -12.97 -22.42 -1.61
C ASP A 291 -14.25 -23.27 -1.68
N ASP A 292 -14.30 -24.39 -0.98
CA ASP A 292 -15.42 -25.34 -0.97
C ASP A 292 -16.65 -24.77 -0.19
N SER A 293 -16.44 -23.80 0.69
CA SER A 293 -17.52 -23.14 1.42
C SER A 293 -17.93 -21.86 0.72
N SER A 294 -19.09 -21.87 0.10
CA SER A 294 -19.65 -20.69 -0.58
C SER A 294 -20.51 -19.81 0.33
N GLU A 295 -20.74 -20.18 1.59
CA GLU A 295 -21.63 -19.45 2.50
C GLU A 295 -20.93 -18.29 3.19
N SER A 296 -21.58 -17.13 3.17
CA SER A 296 -21.19 -15.96 3.97
C SER A 296 -21.64 -16.15 5.44
N ARG A 297 -20.86 -15.58 6.37
CA ARG A 297 -21.27 -15.47 7.78
C ARG A 297 -22.55 -14.63 7.98
N PHE A 298 -22.93 -13.87 6.99
CA PHE A 298 -24.06 -12.92 7.05
C PHE A 298 -25.26 -13.36 6.21
N GLY A 299 -25.28 -14.62 5.78
CA GLY A 299 -26.29 -15.19 4.88
C GLY A 299 -25.94 -14.92 3.41
N GLY A 300 -26.45 -15.79 2.56
CA GLY A 300 -26.15 -15.76 1.14
C GLY A 300 -24.76 -16.32 0.78
N GLU A 301 -24.35 -16.06 -0.43
CA GLU A 301 -23.06 -16.54 -0.94
C GLU A 301 -21.91 -15.61 -0.53
N ARG A 302 -20.76 -16.19 -0.24
CA ARG A 302 -19.52 -15.45 0.01
C ARG A 302 -18.86 -15.03 -1.32
N GLU A 303 -18.37 -13.79 -1.40
CA GLU A 303 -17.64 -13.32 -2.58
C GLU A 303 -16.28 -14.02 -2.73
N GLY A 304 -15.61 -14.27 -1.60
CA GLY A 304 -14.29 -14.84 -1.54
C GLY A 304 -13.65 -14.61 -0.16
N TYR A 305 -12.33 -14.51 -0.16
CA TYR A 305 -11.56 -14.21 1.05
C TYR A 305 -10.34 -13.35 0.76
N VAL A 306 -9.80 -12.74 1.80
CA VAL A 306 -8.54 -11.99 1.78
C VAL A 306 -7.57 -12.64 2.76
N VAL A 307 -6.36 -12.95 2.28
CA VAL A 307 -5.24 -13.41 3.10
C VAL A 307 -4.35 -12.22 3.39
N ARG A 308 -4.00 -12.01 4.64
CA ARG A 308 -3.02 -11.00 5.04
C ARG A 308 -2.03 -11.56 6.06
N LEU A 309 -0.84 -10.99 6.15
CA LEU A 309 0.05 -11.25 7.28
C LEU A 309 -0.66 -10.86 8.58
N ALA A 310 -0.51 -11.68 9.64
CA ALA A 310 -1.01 -11.38 10.97
C ALA A 310 -0.26 -10.19 11.60
N GLU A 311 1.04 -10.12 11.36
CA GLU A 311 1.91 -9.02 11.76
C GLU A 311 1.61 -7.72 11.01
N GLY A 312 2.12 -6.61 11.53
CA GLY A 312 2.09 -5.31 10.87
C GLY A 312 3.04 -5.24 9.67
N PHE A 313 2.75 -4.35 8.74
CA PHE A 313 3.59 -4.13 7.57
C PHE A 313 3.43 -2.71 7.01
N HIS A 314 4.52 -2.17 6.47
CA HIS A 314 4.49 -0.86 5.82
C HIS A 314 3.70 -0.90 4.49
N TYR A 315 3.10 0.23 4.11
CA TYR A 315 2.29 0.39 2.88
C TYR A 315 2.98 -0.14 1.61
N ARG A 316 4.29 0.07 1.47
CA ARG A 316 5.06 -0.42 0.32
C ARG A 316 5.21 -1.95 0.28
N ALA A 317 5.08 -2.62 1.42
CA ALA A 317 5.07 -4.08 1.49
C ALA A 317 3.69 -4.69 1.21
N PHE A 318 2.64 -3.87 1.00
CA PHE A 318 1.26 -4.34 0.85
C PHE A 318 1.11 -5.47 -0.16
N ARG A 319 1.77 -5.37 -1.33
CA ARG A 319 1.70 -6.38 -2.40
C ARG A 319 2.31 -7.73 -2.03
N ARG A 320 3.15 -7.75 -0.99
CA ARG A 320 3.78 -8.95 -0.41
C ARG A 320 3.17 -9.38 0.90
N SER A 321 2.12 -8.67 1.34
CA SER A 321 1.48 -8.88 2.63
C SER A 321 0.01 -9.20 2.54
N VAL A 322 -0.64 -8.90 1.39
CA VAL A 322 -2.08 -9.08 1.22
C VAL A 322 -2.41 -9.63 -0.16
N ALA A 323 -3.18 -10.70 -0.21
CA ALA A 323 -3.72 -11.29 -1.44
C ALA A 323 -5.21 -11.62 -1.28
N LYS A 324 -5.93 -11.82 -2.38
CA LYS A 324 -7.36 -12.15 -2.36
C LYS A 324 -7.69 -13.34 -3.23
N TYR A 325 -8.71 -14.05 -2.87
CA TYR A 325 -9.45 -14.98 -3.70
C TYR A 325 -10.85 -14.43 -3.98
N VAL A 326 -11.31 -14.54 -5.20
CA VAL A 326 -12.66 -14.18 -5.60
C VAL A 326 -13.26 -15.34 -6.40
N ARG A 327 -14.45 -15.78 -6.04
CA ARG A 327 -15.15 -16.88 -6.74
C ARG A 327 -15.57 -16.46 -8.15
N LYS A 328 -15.80 -17.44 -9.00
CA LYS A 328 -16.34 -17.22 -10.34
C LYS A 328 -17.77 -16.67 -10.26
N ASN A 329 -18.14 -15.79 -11.19
CA ASN A 329 -19.50 -15.24 -11.33
C ASN A 329 -20.01 -14.49 -10.10
N HIS A 330 -19.12 -13.84 -9.31
CA HIS A 330 -19.56 -12.99 -8.21
C HIS A 330 -20.27 -11.71 -8.70
N VAL A 331 -19.91 -11.20 -9.88
CA VAL A 331 -20.63 -10.08 -10.52
C VAL A 331 -21.75 -10.65 -11.36
N THR A 332 -22.99 -10.38 -10.95
CA THR A 332 -24.20 -10.91 -11.58
C THR A 332 -24.86 -9.94 -12.55
N THR A 333 -24.33 -8.71 -12.70
CA THR A 333 -24.98 -7.63 -13.47
C THR A 333 -23.96 -6.75 -14.18
N ASP A 334 -24.25 -6.39 -15.43
CA ASP A 334 -23.44 -5.47 -16.25
C ASP A 334 -23.58 -3.99 -15.83
N ASP A 335 -24.64 -3.64 -15.09
CA ASP A 335 -24.87 -2.28 -14.62
C ASP A 335 -24.11 -2.00 -13.33
N HIS A 336 -23.33 -0.93 -13.34
CA HIS A 336 -22.60 -0.49 -12.15
C HIS A 336 -23.60 -0.10 -11.03
N TRP A 337 -23.42 -0.67 -9.83
CA TRP A 337 -24.33 -0.49 -8.67
C TRP A 337 -24.63 0.99 -8.34
N ALA A 338 -23.68 1.91 -8.59
CA ALA A 338 -23.85 3.33 -8.34
C ALA A 338 -24.90 4.02 -9.22
N HIS A 339 -25.35 3.38 -10.31
CA HIS A 339 -26.40 3.90 -11.20
C HIS A 339 -27.80 3.37 -10.90
N ARG A 340 -27.92 2.52 -9.88
CA ARG A 340 -29.19 1.93 -9.44
C ARG A 340 -29.77 2.65 -8.23
N SER A 341 -31.06 2.48 -7.98
CA SER A 341 -31.66 2.84 -6.69
C SER A 341 -30.98 2.04 -5.58
N VAL A 342 -30.60 2.73 -4.49
CA VAL A 342 -29.92 2.09 -3.36
C VAL A 342 -30.87 1.12 -2.67
N VAL A 343 -30.53 -0.16 -2.67
CA VAL A 343 -31.18 -1.21 -1.87
C VAL A 343 -30.27 -1.50 -0.69
N ALA A 344 -30.80 -1.41 0.53
CA ALA A 344 -30.01 -1.62 1.74
C ALA A 344 -29.87 -3.10 2.08
N ASN A 345 -28.69 -3.52 2.50
CA ASN A 345 -28.46 -4.79 3.18
C ASN A 345 -29.15 -4.81 4.55
N LYS A 346 -29.49 -5.98 5.06
CA LYS A 346 -30.19 -6.14 6.34
C LYS A 346 -29.19 -6.30 7.49
N LEU A 347 -29.51 -5.64 8.60
CA LEU A 347 -28.83 -5.89 9.87
C LEU A 347 -29.44 -7.13 10.54
N GLY A 348 -28.62 -7.92 11.17
CA GLY A 348 -29.07 -9.00 12.06
C GLY A 348 -29.87 -8.42 13.24
N ALA A 349 -30.74 -9.24 13.82
CA ALA A 349 -31.37 -8.86 15.07
C ALA A 349 -30.28 -8.62 16.12
N SER A 350 -30.28 -7.45 16.74
CA SER A 350 -29.39 -7.19 17.89
C SER A 350 -29.63 -8.30 18.92
N LEU A 351 -28.62 -9.09 19.20
CA LEU A 351 -28.66 -9.95 20.39
C LEU A 351 -28.75 -9.02 21.61
N PRO A 352 -29.67 -9.27 22.54
CA PRO A 352 -29.91 -8.42 23.69
C PRO A 352 -28.68 -8.33 24.59
#